data_2b8d3136c35384e10560579ab5cf1212
#
_entry.id   2b8d3136c35384e10560579ab5cf1212
#
_cell.length_a   1.000
_cell.length_b   1.000
_cell.length_c   1.000
_cell.angle_alpha   90.00
_cell.angle_beta   90.00
_cell.angle_gamma   90.00
#
_symmetry.space_group_name_H-M   'P 1'
#
loop_
_entity.id
_entity.type
_entity.pdbx_description
1 polymer ?
#
loop_
_entity_poly.entity_id
_entity_poly.type
_entity_poly.pdbx_seq_one_letter_code
_entity_poly.pdbx_strand_id
1 'polypeptide(L)'
;MKYVIIGNGTAAVGAIEGIRSADKVGPITVISTEPYHVYGRPLISYMLLGKTTEEKMLQYRPDDFYEKNNVTTMLGKTVQHIDSTKQTVTLESGESVPYDRLCICTGSRPFVPPMEGLDTVENKTSFMTLDDAKHLNEMLGDKNDKRVLIVGAGLIGLKCAEGIYQRVSELTVIDLAPRILPNVLTEVPAAIIQKHIESKGVKFLLGDSVAQFEPAKAHLKSGGEIDFDILVVAVGVRPNTELAAEAGCEVNRGILIDEHSATCVPNIYAAGDCTVSHDIAAGVDRILAILPNAYMQGETAGRNMAGRVCSFTKSIPMNASGFMGLHMITAGSYDGETYLEQDDEHYKLLVTRDNRLVGFILIGDVDRAGIYTSLIREQTPLDTIDFELIREKPQLMAFSHAERAKKLGGAH
;
A
#
# COMPACT_ATOMS: atom_id res chain seq x y z
N MET A 1 -6.71 30.85 2.07
CA MET A 1 -7.31 29.69 2.76
C MET A 1 -6.19 28.92 3.44
N LYS A 2 -6.38 28.46 4.68
CA LYS A 2 -5.38 27.68 5.44
C LYS A 2 -5.69 26.20 5.29
N TYR A 3 -4.74 25.42 4.80
CA TYR A 3 -4.86 23.99 4.61
C TYR A 3 -4.03 23.24 5.66
N VAL A 4 -4.63 22.24 6.28
CA VAL A 4 -3.90 21.31 7.16
C VAL A 4 -4.03 19.89 6.62
N ILE A 5 -2.92 19.14 6.61
CA ILE A 5 -2.85 17.76 6.20
C ILE A 5 -2.25 16.96 7.36
N ILE A 6 -2.95 15.92 7.83
CA ILE A 6 -2.47 15.02 8.87
C ILE A 6 -1.94 13.75 8.22
N GLY A 7 -0.65 13.51 8.37
CA GLY A 7 0.11 12.43 7.71
C GLY A 7 1.03 12.98 6.62
N ASN A 8 2.12 12.26 6.35
CA ASN A 8 3.16 12.65 5.38
C ASN A 8 3.51 11.49 4.41
N GLY A 9 2.51 10.74 4.00
CA GLY A 9 2.64 9.67 3.02
C GLY A 9 2.27 10.11 1.60
N THR A 10 2.10 9.13 0.71
CA THR A 10 1.75 9.33 -0.70
C THR A 10 0.44 10.11 -0.89
N ALA A 11 -0.57 9.89 -0.04
CA ALA A 11 -1.83 10.64 -0.08
C ALA A 11 -1.61 12.13 0.24
N ALA A 12 -0.75 12.45 1.21
CA ALA A 12 -0.41 13.83 1.56
C ALA A 12 0.31 14.54 0.40
N VAL A 13 1.23 13.85 -0.30
CA VAL A 13 1.87 14.39 -1.51
C VAL A 13 0.82 14.72 -2.57
N GLY A 14 -0.10 13.79 -2.84
CA GLY A 14 -1.22 14.05 -3.75
C GLY A 14 -2.04 15.27 -3.33
N ALA A 15 -2.37 15.40 -2.03
CA ALA A 15 -3.13 16.53 -1.50
C ALA A 15 -2.39 17.86 -1.69
N ILE A 16 -1.08 17.92 -1.40
CA ILE A 16 -0.25 19.12 -1.62
C ILE A 16 -0.27 19.52 -3.11
N GLU A 17 0.02 18.58 -4.01
CA GLU A 17 0.07 18.84 -5.45
C GLU A 17 -1.32 19.19 -6.00
N GLY A 18 -2.37 18.56 -5.48
CA GLY A 18 -3.76 18.89 -5.79
C GLY A 18 -4.14 20.32 -5.39
N ILE A 19 -3.81 20.75 -4.16
CA ILE A 19 -3.99 22.12 -3.69
C ILE A 19 -3.24 23.08 -4.61
N ARG A 20 -1.95 22.82 -4.88
CA ARG A 20 -1.12 23.71 -5.70
C ARG A 20 -1.54 23.78 -7.17
N SER A 21 -2.27 22.78 -7.66
CA SER A 21 -2.86 22.85 -9.00
C SER A 21 -3.93 23.95 -9.12
N ALA A 22 -4.59 24.32 -8.02
CA ALA A 22 -5.69 25.28 -7.96
C ALA A 22 -5.34 26.55 -7.17
N ASP A 23 -4.75 26.41 -5.96
CA ASP A 23 -4.33 27.53 -5.10
C ASP A 23 -2.79 27.57 -4.99
N LYS A 24 -2.17 28.57 -5.62
CA LYS A 24 -0.71 28.72 -5.70
C LYS A 24 -0.08 29.29 -4.41
N VAL A 25 -0.87 29.93 -3.53
CA VAL A 25 -0.34 30.77 -2.45
C VAL A 25 -0.86 30.43 -1.05
N GLY A 26 -2.02 29.78 -0.92
CA GLY A 26 -2.58 29.43 0.39
C GLY A 26 -1.60 28.62 1.24
N PRO A 27 -1.38 28.96 2.53
CA PRO A 27 -0.46 28.21 3.38
C PRO A 27 -0.96 26.79 3.61
N ILE A 28 -0.05 25.84 3.51
CA ILE A 28 -0.28 24.41 3.79
C ILE A 28 0.57 24.04 5.00
N THR A 29 -0.04 23.37 5.99
CA THR A 29 0.69 22.77 7.12
C THR A 29 0.54 21.26 7.04
N VAL A 30 1.65 20.52 7.01
CA VAL A 30 1.70 19.06 7.10
C VAL A 30 2.16 18.65 8.48
N ILE A 31 1.38 17.79 9.15
CA ILE A 31 1.67 17.29 10.50
C ILE A 31 1.85 15.77 10.41
N SER A 32 2.98 15.25 10.91
CA SER A 32 3.28 13.83 10.88
C SER A 32 4.00 13.36 12.13
N THR A 33 3.60 12.19 12.62
CA THR A 33 4.29 11.51 13.73
C THR A 33 5.71 11.08 13.34
N GLU A 34 5.90 10.59 12.11
CA GLU A 34 7.23 10.25 11.60
C GLU A 34 8.05 11.53 11.35
N PRO A 35 9.32 11.57 11.80
CA PRO A 35 10.16 12.79 11.71
C PRO A 35 10.87 12.95 10.36
N TYR A 36 10.45 12.19 9.35
CA TYR A 36 11.15 12.08 8.07
C TYR A 36 10.48 12.91 6.97
N HIS A 37 11.29 13.37 6.00
CA HIS A 37 10.78 13.74 4.68
C HIS A 37 9.97 12.60 4.09
N VAL A 38 9.01 12.91 3.21
CA VAL A 38 8.23 11.85 2.56
C VAL A 38 9.14 10.86 1.83
N TYR A 39 8.92 9.58 2.04
CA TYR A 39 9.76 8.52 1.48
C TYR A 39 8.94 7.44 0.79
N GLY A 40 9.62 6.71 -0.09
CA GLY A 40 9.06 5.55 -0.78
C GLY A 40 8.96 4.34 0.16
N ARG A 41 7.86 4.23 0.90
CA ARG A 41 7.63 3.16 1.90
C ARG A 41 7.93 1.74 1.40
N PRO A 42 7.60 1.33 0.16
CA PRO A 42 7.98 0.01 -0.34
C PRO A 42 9.49 -0.23 -0.47
N LEU A 43 10.30 0.83 -0.44
CA LEU A 43 11.77 0.72 -0.58
C LEU A 43 12.48 0.26 0.70
N ILE A 44 11.79 0.17 1.85
CA ILE A 44 12.39 -0.29 3.11
C ILE A 44 13.01 -1.69 2.98
N SER A 45 12.38 -2.60 2.21
CA SER A 45 12.94 -3.91 1.92
C SER A 45 14.21 -3.84 1.07
N TYR A 46 14.27 -2.92 0.10
CA TYR A 46 15.44 -2.73 -0.76
C TYR A 46 16.60 -2.07 -0.01
N MET A 47 16.32 -1.26 1.01
CA MET A 47 17.33 -0.75 1.93
C MET A 47 18.00 -1.88 2.70
N LEU A 48 17.24 -2.82 3.26
CA LEU A 48 17.78 -4.00 3.95
C LEU A 48 18.60 -4.91 3.01
N LEU A 49 18.21 -4.99 1.74
CA LEU A 49 18.98 -5.69 0.69
C LEU A 49 20.24 -4.94 0.23
N GLY A 50 20.49 -3.72 0.70
CA GLY A 50 21.58 -2.88 0.20
C GLY A 50 21.40 -2.37 -1.24
N LYS A 51 20.19 -2.49 -1.84
CA LYS A 51 19.88 -2.00 -3.19
C LYS A 51 19.59 -0.50 -3.25
N THR A 52 19.31 0.12 -2.11
CA THR A 52 19.11 1.56 -1.96
C THR A 52 19.62 2.03 -0.60
N THR A 53 19.74 3.33 -0.40
CA THR A 53 20.11 3.94 0.87
C THR A 53 18.94 4.71 1.46
N GLU A 54 18.97 5.00 2.77
CA GLU A 54 17.98 5.84 3.43
C GLU A 54 17.84 7.19 2.72
N GLU A 55 18.95 7.85 2.40
CA GLU A 55 18.97 9.13 1.68
C GLU A 55 18.18 9.07 0.36
N LYS A 56 18.39 8.03 -0.45
CA LYS A 56 17.65 7.84 -1.72
C LYS A 56 16.17 7.53 -1.50
N MET A 57 15.83 6.86 -0.40
CA MET A 57 14.43 6.60 -0.06
C MET A 57 13.68 7.88 0.29
N LEU A 58 14.34 8.79 1.02
CA LEU A 58 13.80 10.10 1.41
C LEU A 58 13.58 11.04 0.21
N GLN A 59 14.14 10.71 -0.95
CA GLN A 59 13.95 11.44 -2.21
C GLN A 59 12.72 10.98 -3.02
N TYR A 60 11.67 10.50 -2.37
CA TYR A 60 10.36 10.24 -3.05
C TYR A 60 9.82 11.51 -3.74
N ARG A 61 10.11 12.67 -3.16
CA ARG A 61 10.05 14.00 -3.78
C ARG A 61 11.38 14.70 -3.54
N PRO A 62 11.77 15.68 -4.39
CA PRO A 62 12.99 16.47 -4.20
C PRO A 62 13.05 17.11 -2.80
N ASP A 63 14.24 17.34 -2.28
CA ASP A 63 14.45 17.88 -0.93
C ASP A 63 13.76 19.25 -0.73
N ASP A 64 13.66 20.04 -1.79
CA ASP A 64 12.98 21.35 -1.82
C ASP A 64 11.46 21.26 -2.07
N PHE A 65 10.87 20.07 -2.05
CA PHE A 65 9.46 19.85 -2.36
C PHE A 65 8.52 20.68 -1.47
N TYR A 66 8.75 20.70 -0.18
CA TYR A 66 7.91 21.46 0.75
C TYR A 66 8.08 22.96 0.56
N GLU A 67 9.33 23.44 0.41
CA GLU A 67 9.63 24.84 0.18
C GLU A 67 8.99 25.35 -1.12
N LYS A 68 9.19 24.65 -2.23
CA LYS A 68 8.58 24.98 -3.53
C LYS A 68 7.06 25.01 -3.51
N ASN A 69 6.46 24.22 -2.63
CA ASN A 69 5.01 24.18 -2.48
C ASN A 69 4.50 25.08 -1.31
N ASN A 70 5.33 25.93 -0.74
CA ASN A 70 4.97 26.78 0.40
C ASN A 70 4.27 25.97 1.52
N VAL A 71 4.90 24.85 1.91
CA VAL A 71 4.41 23.93 2.95
C VAL A 71 5.24 24.10 4.21
N THR A 72 4.56 24.38 5.32
CA THR A 72 5.16 24.28 6.65
C THR A 72 5.02 22.85 7.14
N THR A 73 6.13 22.22 7.50
CA THR A 73 6.15 20.84 8.03
C THR A 73 6.27 20.84 9.54
N MET A 74 5.46 20.04 10.22
CA MET A 74 5.51 19.73 11.64
C MET A 74 5.75 18.22 11.79
N LEU A 75 6.98 17.79 11.47
CA LEU A 75 7.41 16.39 11.52
C LEU A 75 7.80 15.99 12.94
N GLY A 76 7.60 14.71 13.30
CA GLY A 76 7.78 14.21 14.67
C GLY A 76 6.72 14.76 15.64
N LYS A 77 5.55 15.18 15.12
CA LYS A 77 4.44 15.71 15.91
C LYS A 77 3.19 14.87 15.73
N THR A 78 2.59 14.47 16.83
CA THR A 78 1.36 13.67 16.83
C THR A 78 0.15 14.57 17.05
N VAL A 79 -0.86 14.41 16.19
CA VAL A 79 -2.18 15.00 16.40
C VAL A 79 -2.93 14.17 17.40
N GLN A 80 -3.47 14.82 18.43
CA GLN A 80 -4.26 14.17 19.48
C GLN A 80 -5.77 14.35 19.27
N HIS A 81 -6.20 15.49 18.74
CA HIS A 81 -7.62 15.82 18.64
C HIS A 81 -7.91 16.74 17.45
N ILE A 82 -9.10 16.59 16.86
CA ILE A 82 -9.67 17.47 15.82
C ILE A 82 -10.96 18.07 16.36
N ASP A 83 -11.01 19.39 16.57
CA ASP A 83 -12.25 20.12 16.88
C ASP A 83 -12.84 20.64 15.57
N SER A 84 -13.81 19.90 15.02
CA SER A 84 -14.47 20.24 13.75
C SER A 84 -15.31 21.51 13.82
N THR A 85 -15.79 21.90 15.01
CA THR A 85 -16.57 23.12 15.21
C THR A 85 -15.70 24.36 15.24
N LYS A 86 -14.56 24.32 15.96
CA LYS A 86 -13.60 25.43 16.00
C LYS A 86 -12.65 25.42 14.82
N GLN A 87 -12.66 24.35 14.01
CA GLN A 87 -11.74 24.11 12.91
C GLN A 87 -10.26 24.21 13.38
N THR A 88 -9.91 23.42 14.40
CA THR A 88 -8.57 23.35 14.94
C THR A 88 -8.12 21.90 15.12
N VAL A 89 -6.81 21.69 14.94
CA VAL A 89 -6.12 20.43 15.24
C VAL A 89 -5.24 20.67 16.46
N THR A 90 -5.33 19.82 17.47
CA THR A 90 -4.53 19.90 18.70
C THR A 90 -3.46 18.81 18.69
N LEU A 91 -2.21 19.18 18.92
CA LEU A 91 -1.07 18.27 19.05
C LEU A 91 -0.96 17.72 20.47
N GLU A 92 -0.24 16.61 20.66
CA GLU A 92 0.09 16.09 22.00
C GLU A 92 0.82 17.11 22.88
N SER A 93 1.57 18.04 22.27
CA SER A 93 2.21 19.16 22.99
C SER A 93 1.23 20.19 23.55
N GLY A 94 -0.05 20.12 23.21
CA GLY A 94 -1.07 21.13 23.52
C GLY A 94 -1.11 22.29 22.51
N GLU A 95 -0.23 22.33 21.53
CA GLU A 95 -0.26 23.34 20.47
C GLU A 95 -1.50 23.13 19.58
N SER A 96 -2.17 24.23 19.20
CA SER A 96 -3.37 24.21 18.37
C SER A 96 -3.11 24.87 17.02
N VAL A 97 -3.44 24.15 15.94
CA VAL A 97 -3.25 24.57 14.54
C VAL A 97 -4.62 24.80 13.90
N PRO A 98 -4.99 26.06 13.55
CA PRO A 98 -6.27 26.35 12.90
C PRO A 98 -6.24 26.00 11.41
N TYR A 99 -7.37 25.54 10.88
CA TYR A 99 -7.55 25.26 9.46
C TYR A 99 -8.86 25.82 8.89
N ASP A 100 -8.87 26.13 7.59
CA ASP A 100 -10.09 26.35 6.82
C ASP A 100 -10.51 25.03 6.12
N ARG A 101 -9.53 24.20 5.75
CA ARG A 101 -9.72 22.87 5.15
C ARG A 101 -8.71 21.89 5.74
N LEU A 102 -9.19 20.71 6.08
CA LEU A 102 -8.39 19.62 6.66
C LEU A 102 -8.43 18.38 5.76
N CYS A 103 -7.28 17.74 5.55
CA CYS A 103 -7.19 16.43 4.91
C CYS A 103 -6.57 15.41 5.86
N ILE A 104 -7.29 14.32 6.13
CA ILE A 104 -6.83 13.21 6.97
C ILE A 104 -6.14 12.18 6.07
N CYS A 105 -4.81 12.10 6.14
CA CYS A 105 -3.95 11.19 5.38
C CYS A 105 -3.17 10.26 6.32
N THR A 106 -3.80 9.83 7.41
CA THR A 106 -3.19 9.07 8.52
C THR A 106 -2.78 7.64 8.14
N GLY A 107 -3.22 7.14 6.98
CA GLY A 107 -2.87 5.82 6.49
C GLY A 107 -3.33 4.69 7.40
N SER A 108 -2.46 3.70 7.58
CA SER A 108 -2.73 2.51 8.39
C SER A 108 -1.55 2.19 9.29
N ARG A 109 -1.79 1.35 10.31
CA ARG A 109 -0.78 0.82 11.24
C ARG A 109 -0.73 -0.70 11.20
N PRO A 110 0.39 -1.33 11.59
CA PRO A 110 0.47 -2.77 11.74
C PRO A 110 -0.63 -3.28 12.69
N PHE A 111 -1.26 -4.37 12.30
CA PHE A 111 -2.15 -5.10 13.18
C PHE A 111 -1.38 -6.19 13.89
N VAL A 112 -1.30 -6.11 15.21
CA VAL A 112 -0.73 -7.14 16.07
C VAL A 112 -1.87 -7.70 16.92
N PRO A 113 -2.40 -8.89 16.58
CA PRO A 113 -3.44 -9.51 17.40
C PRO A 113 -2.88 -9.93 18.75
N PRO A 114 -3.73 -10.10 19.77
CA PRO A 114 -3.30 -10.73 21.02
C PRO A 114 -2.79 -12.14 20.72
N MET A 115 -1.53 -12.41 21.07
CA MET A 115 -0.91 -13.73 20.97
C MET A 115 -0.26 -14.06 22.33
N GLU A 116 -0.56 -15.24 22.85
CA GLU A 116 -0.06 -15.66 24.16
C GLU A 116 1.47 -15.64 24.20
N GLY A 117 2.05 -15.03 25.22
CA GLY A 117 3.49 -14.92 25.42
C GLY A 117 4.23 -13.95 24.49
N LEU A 118 3.56 -13.23 23.56
CA LEU A 118 4.21 -12.29 22.65
C LEU A 118 4.95 -11.17 23.39
N ASP A 119 4.49 -10.77 24.55
CA ASP A 119 5.12 -9.76 25.41
C ASP A 119 6.47 -10.21 25.97
N THR A 120 6.72 -11.50 26.10
CA THR A 120 7.99 -12.08 26.58
C THR A 120 9.10 -12.03 25.51
N VAL A 121 8.75 -11.84 24.23
CA VAL A 121 9.72 -11.76 23.14
C VAL A 121 10.31 -10.35 23.11
N GLU A 122 11.61 -10.21 23.40
CA GLU A 122 12.32 -8.94 23.39
C GLU A 122 12.61 -8.47 21.95
N ASN A 123 13.20 -9.34 21.13
CA ASN A 123 13.60 -9.04 19.75
C ASN A 123 12.42 -9.23 18.79
N LYS A 124 11.46 -8.31 18.81
CA LYS A 124 10.31 -8.34 17.91
C LYS A 124 10.07 -6.98 17.26
N THR A 125 9.57 -7.01 16.03
CA THR A 125 9.18 -5.81 15.29
C THR A 125 8.01 -6.10 14.35
N SER A 126 7.38 -5.05 13.84
CA SER A 126 6.60 -5.07 12.61
C SER A 126 7.50 -4.76 11.40
N PHE A 127 6.92 -4.63 10.19
CA PHE A 127 7.67 -4.25 9.01
C PHE A 127 6.84 -3.33 8.11
N MET A 128 6.69 -2.06 8.51
CA MET A 128 5.84 -1.13 7.79
C MET A 128 6.46 0.27 7.66
N THR A 129 7.24 0.71 8.63
CA THR A 129 7.85 2.03 8.69
C THR A 129 9.36 1.97 8.45
N LEU A 130 9.98 3.12 8.21
CA LEU A 130 11.43 3.23 8.15
C LEU A 130 12.07 2.86 9.49
N ASP A 131 11.43 3.23 10.61
CA ASP A 131 11.91 2.87 11.95
C ASP A 131 11.85 1.36 12.19
N ASP A 132 10.79 0.68 11.74
CA ASP A 132 10.72 -0.79 11.79
C ASP A 132 11.90 -1.43 11.05
N ALA A 133 12.23 -0.92 9.86
CA ALA A 133 13.33 -1.44 9.06
C ALA A 133 14.69 -1.16 9.69
N LYS A 134 14.89 0.01 10.30
CA LYS A 134 16.10 0.35 11.06
C LYS A 134 16.25 -0.57 12.28
N HIS A 135 15.18 -0.74 13.04
CA HIS A 135 15.17 -1.62 14.21
C HIS A 135 15.47 -3.07 13.84
N LEU A 136 14.85 -3.58 12.76
CA LEU A 136 15.17 -4.91 12.24
C LEU A 136 16.64 -5.02 11.81
N ASN A 137 17.16 -3.99 11.15
CA ASN A 137 18.57 -3.94 10.75
C ASN A 137 19.54 -4.00 11.93
N GLU A 138 19.24 -3.30 13.02
CA GLU A 138 19.99 -3.32 14.27
C GLU A 138 19.99 -4.72 14.92
N MET A 139 18.82 -5.38 15.00
CA MET A 139 18.68 -6.72 15.54
C MET A 139 19.43 -7.78 14.71
N LEU A 140 19.45 -7.63 13.38
CA LEU A 140 20.19 -8.53 12.48
C LEU A 140 21.70 -8.42 12.69
N GLY A 141 22.24 -7.23 12.93
CA GLY A 141 23.68 -6.99 13.03
C GLY A 141 24.44 -7.36 11.75
N ASP A 142 25.74 -7.53 11.88
CA ASP A 142 26.65 -7.80 10.75
C ASP A 142 26.92 -9.30 10.51
N LYS A 143 26.47 -10.17 11.43
CA LYS A 143 26.67 -11.62 11.36
C LYS A 143 25.41 -12.29 10.81
N ASN A 144 25.52 -13.00 9.73
CA ASN A 144 24.38 -13.73 9.14
C ASN A 144 24.05 -15.01 9.93
N ASP A 145 23.96 -14.93 11.25
CA ASP A 145 23.78 -16.04 12.18
C ASP A 145 22.39 -16.15 12.80
N LYS A 146 21.51 -15.16 12.56
CA LYS A 146 20.19 -15.09 13.16
C LYS A 146 19.18 -15.99 12.47
N ARG A 147 18.32 -16.63 13.27
CA ARG A 147 17.10 -17.32 12.82
C ARG A 147 15.95 -16.34 12.94
N VAL A 148 15.24 -16.09 11.86
CA VAL A 148 14.14 -15.13 11.82
C VAL A 148 12.83 -15.88 11.57
N LEU A 149 11.85 -15.63 12.44
CA LEU A 149 10.46 -16.05 12.25
C LEU A 149 9.62 -14.85 11.82
N ILE A 150 8.95 -14.98 10.67
CA ILE A 150 7.96 -14.01 10.20
C ILE A 150 6.58 -14.62 10.34
N VAL A 151 5.67 -13.95 11.07
CA VAL A 151 4.26 -14.32 11.16
C VAL A 151 3.48 -13.49 10.19
N GLY A 152 2.97 -14.14 9.12
CA GLY A 152 2.22 -13.53 8.03
C GLY A 152 2.91 -13.67 6.66
N ALA A 153 2.29 -14.42 5.75
CA ALA A 153 2.74 -14.65 4.37
C ALA A 153 2.04 -13.71 3.36
N GLY A 154 1.61 -12.54 3.80
CA GLY A 154 1.10 -11.45 2.96
C GLY A 154 2.22 -10.63 2.31
N LEU A 155 1.85 -9.56 1.58
CA LEU A 155 2.81 -8.68 0.89
C LEU A 155 3.89 -8.13 1.83
N ILE A 156 3.53 -7.69 3.02
CA ILE A 156 4.46 -7.09 3.98
C ILE A 156 5.47 -8.15 4.48
N GLY A 157 4.98 -9.32 4.90
CA GLY A 157 5.85 -10.40 5.38
C GLY A 157 6.80 -10.91 4.31
N LEU A 158 6.33 -11.09 3.07
CA LEU A 158 7.18 -11.53 1.96
C LEU A 158 8.18 -10.44 1.53
N LYS A 159 7.83 -9.16 1.62
CA LYS A 159 8.78 -8.05 1.38
C LYS A 159 9.82 -7.94 2.51
N CYS A 160 9.44 -8.23 3.74
CA CYS A 160 10.40 -8.39 4.83
C CYS A 160 11.35 -9.56 4.54
N ALA A 161 10.80 -10.73 4.21
CA ALA A 161 11.61 -11.91 3.85
C ALA A 161 12.59 -11.62 2.71
N GLU A 162 12.14 -10.94 1.63
CA GLU A 162 13.02 -10.50 0.55
C GLU A 162 14.13 -9.58 1.05
N GLY A 163 13.82 -8.67 1.99
CA GLY A 163 14.78 -7.71 2.53
C GLY A 163 15.95 -8.37 3.29
N ILE A 164 15.73 -9.57 3.87
CA ILE A 164 16.66 -10.15 4.83
C ILE A 164 17.19 -11.54 4.47
N TYR A 165 16.64 -12.24 3.45
CA TYR A 165 16.94 -13.66 3.19
C TYR A 165 18.43 -13.97 2.99
N GLN A 166 19.26 -13.02 2.56
CA GLN A 166 20.71 -13.17 2.39
C GLN A 166 21.51 -12.86 3.65
N ARG A 167 20.83 -12.39 4.72
CA ARG A 167 21.46 -11.88 5.94
C ARG A 167 21.14 -12.70 7.18
N VAL A 168 20.52 -13.86 7.00
CA VAL A 168 20.07 -14.72 8.10
C VAL A 168 20.54 -16.16 7.90
N SER A 169 20.70 -16.91 8.98
CA SER A 169 21.04 -18.33 8.91
C SER A 169 19.83 -19.21 8.60
N GLU A 170 18.65 -18.77 9.05
CA GLU A 170 17.37 -19.43 8.82
C GLU A 170 16.24 -18.40 8.73
N LEU A 171 15.35 -18.61 7.77
CA LEU A 171 14.18 -17.75 7.58
C LEU A 171 12.94 -18.60 7.43
N THR A 172 12.04 -18.49 8.39
CA THR A 172 10.76 -19.20 8.39
C THR A 172 9.60 -18.22 8.35
N VAL A 173 8.65 -18.43 7.45
CA VAL A 173 7.41 -17.66 7.34
C VAL A 173 6.24 -18.58 7.67
N ILE A 174 5.43 -18.20 8.67
CA ILE A 174 4.23 -18.94 9.06
C ILE A 174 2.97 -18.13 8.76
N ASP A 175 1.92 -18.79 8.27
CA ASP A 175 0.62 -18.16 8.05
C ASP A 175 -0.52 -19.16 8.28
N LEU A 176 -1.61 -18.67 8.87
CA LEU A 176 -2.86 -19.42 9.07
C LEU A 176 -3.50 -19.82 7.72
N ALA A 177 -3.32 -19.01 6.67
CA ALA A 177 -3.80 -19.32 5.34
C ALA A 177 -3.01 -20.49 4.72
N PRO A 178 -3.66 -21.33 3.89
CA PRO A 178 -3.02 -22.48 3.26
C PRO A 178 -2.09 -22.11 2.09
N ARG A 179 -1.93 -20.85 1.76
CA ARG A 179 -1.07 -20.34 0.68
C ARG A 179 -0.54 -18.95 1.00
N ILE A 180 0.54 -18.57 0.37
CA ILE A 180 1.07 -17.21 0.42
C ILE A 180 0.15 -16.23 -0.34
N LEU A 181 0.22 -14.94 0.00
CA LEU A 181 -0.55 -13.85 -0.66
C LEU A 181 -2.06 -14.15 -0.79
N PRO A 182 -2.73 -14.67 0.26
CA PRO A 182 -4.09 -15.23 0.15
C PRO A 182 -5.12 -14.21 -0.30
N ASN A 183 -4.90 -12.92 -0.03
CA ASN A 183 -5.78 -11.81 -0.42
C ASN A 183 -5.45 -11.21 -1.79
N VAL A 184 -4.41 -11.69 -2.46
CA VAL A 184 -3.90 -11.13 -3.73
C VAL A 184 -3.95 -12.15 -4.85
N LEU A 185 -3.65 -13.41 -4.56
CA LEU A 185 -3.51 -14.48 -5.55
C LEU A 185 -4.46 -15.64 -5.29
N THR A 186 -4.85 -16.27 -6.39
CA THR A 186 -5.46 -17.60 -6.39
C THR A 186 -4.39 -18.68 -6.15
N GLU A 187 -4.78 -19.94 -6.06
CA GLU A 187 -3.91 -21.04 -5.64
C GLU A 187 -2.69 -21.25 -6.56
N VAL A 188 -2.92 -21.35 -7.87
CA VAL A 188 -1.86 -21.66 -8.84
C VAL A 188 -0.76 -20.59 -8.89
N PRO A 189 -1.07 -19.29 -9.10
CA PRO A 189 -0.02 -18.26 -9.12
C PRO A 189 0.65 -18.08 -7.76
N ALA A 190 -0.03 -18.34 -6.64
CA ALA A 190 0.59 -18.35 -5.32
C ALA A 190 1.65 -19.45 -5.20
N ALA A 191 1.33 -20.67 -5.69
CA ALA A 191 2.27 -21.80 -5.66
C ALA A 191 3.54 -21.54 -6.52
N ILE A 192 3.41 -20.88 -7.66
CA ILE A 192 4.56 -20.49 -8.51
C ILE A 192 5.52 -19.58 -7.72
N ILE A 193 4.98 -18.51 -7.11
CA ILE A 193 5.81 -17.58 -6.33
C ILE A 193 6.37 -18.25 -5.09
N GLN A 194 5.60 -19.08 -4.39
CA GLN A 194 6.06 -19.83 -3.22
C GLN A 194 7.26 -20.70 -3.57
N LYS A 195 7.16 -21.53 -4.60
CA LYS A 195 8.23 -22.40 -5.08
C LYS A 195 9.50 -21.59 -5.41
N HIS A 196 9.34 -20.42 -6.05
CA HIS A 196 10.47 -19.54 -6.32
C HIS A 196 11.13 -19.04 -5.05
N ILE A 197 10.36 -18.58 -4.07
CA ILE A 197 10.90 -18.08 -2.79
C ILE A 197 11.54 -19.20 -1.99
N GLU A 198 10.96 -20.41 -1.96
CA GLU A 198 11.54 -21.61 -1.32
C GLU A 198 12.89 -21.98 -1.94
N SER A 199 13.05 -21.84 -3.26
CA SER A 199 14.33 -22.06 -3.95
C SER A 199 15.45 -21.11 -3.50
N LYS A 200 15.09 -20.00 -2.81
CA LYS A 200 16.04 -19.04 -2.21
C LYS A 200 16.34 -19.34 -0.73
N GLY A 201 15.83 -20.44 -0.20
CA GLY A 201 16.11 -20.89 1.17
C GLY A 201 15.10 -20.45 2.23
N VAL A 202 14.00 -19.80 1.85
CA VAL A 202 12.92 -19.47 2.78
C VAL A 202 12.05 -20.69 3.04
N LYS A 203 11.75 -20.97 4.31
CA LYS A 203 10.83 -22.04 4.72
C LYS A 203 9.43 -21.48 4.94
N PHE A 204 8.41 -22.20 4.46
CA PHE A 204 7.01 -21.84 4.70
C PHE A 204 6.32 -22.90 5.56
N LEU A 205 5.56 -22.42 6.55
CA LEU A 205 4.61 -23.21 7.35
C LEU A 205 3.22 -22.58 7.15
N LEU A 206 2.47 -23.14 6.21
CA LEU A 206 1.17 -22.61 5.80
C LEU A 206 0.05 -23.50 6.34
N GLY A 207 -1.12 -22.90 6.60
CA GLY A 207 -2.24 -23.59 7.22
C GLY A 207 -2.06 -23.82 8.72
N ASP A 208 -1.09 -23.14 9.35
CA ASP A 208 -0.79 -23.25 10.77
C ASP A 208 -0.59 -21.85 11.40
N SER A 209 -0.56 -21.79 12.71
CA SER A 209 -0.32 -20.54 13.45
C SER A 209 0.38 -20.80 14.77
N VAL A 210 0.99 -19.76 15.32
CA VAL A 210 1.57 -19.79 16.65
C VAL A 210 0.45 -19.81 17.70
N ALA A 211 0.51 -20.77 18.61
CA ALA A 211 -0.37 -20.88 19.78
C ALA A 211 0.18 -20.03 20.92
N GLN A 212 1.49 -20.11 21.19
CA GLN A 212 2.15 -19.43 22.31
C GLN A 212 3.60 -19.09 21.93
N PHE A 213 4.09 -17.97 22.45
CA PHE A 213 5.50 -17.57 22.39
C PHE A 213 6.20 -17.75 23.73
N GLU A 214 7.45 -18.11 23.67
CA GLU A 214 8.48 -17.95 24.69
C GLU A 214 9.55 -16.96 24.15
N PRO A 215 10.51 -16.49 24.94
CA PRO A 215 11.47 -15.46 24.51
C PRO A 215 12.20 -15.72 23.19
N ALA A 216 12.45 -17.01 22.86
CA ALA A 216 13.17 -17.42 21.63
C ALA A 216 12.54 -18.65 20.96
N LYS A 217 11.29 -18.97 21.27
CA LYS A 217 10.58 -20.15 20.77
C LYS A 217 9.10 -19.84 20.51
N ALA A 218 8.58 -20.39 19.44
CA ALA A 218 7.17 -20.37 19.09
C ALA A 218 6.60 -21.81 19.13
N HIS A 219 5.53 -22.04 19.89
CA HIS A 219 4.77 -23.27 19.88
C HIS A 219 3.63 -23.15 18.88
N LEU A 220 3.51 -24.15 18.00
CA LEU A 220 2.51 -24.13 16.93
C LEU A 220 1.22 -24.80 17.38
N LYS A 221 0.10 -24.41 16.79
CA LYS A 221 -1.20 -25.07 17.02
C LYS A 221 -1.21 -26.51 16.55
N SER A 222 -0.43 -26.87 15.54
CA SER A 222 -0.22 -28.25 15.10
C SER A 222 0.57 -29.11 16.08
N GLY A 223 1.21 -28.52 17.10
CA GLY A 223 2.03 -29.19 18.10
C GLY A 223 3.54 -29.17 17.81
N GLY A 224 3.99 -28.48 16.76
CA GLY A 224 5.41 -28.26 16.48
C GLY A 224 5.98 -27.06 17.24
N GLU A 225 7.30 -26.89 17.17
CA GLU A 225 8.05 -25.78 17.75
C GLU A 225 8.99 -25.16 16.72
N ILE A 226 9.21 -23.85 16.84
CA ILE A 226 10.19 -23.09 16.02
C ILE A 226 11.05 -22.26 16.97
N ASP A 227 12.34 -22.49 16.93
CA ASP A 227 13.31 -21.62 17.59
C ASP A 227 13.60 -20.42 16.69
N PHE A 228 13.67 -19.23 17.26
CA PHE A 228 14.02 -18.00 16.56
C PHE A 228 14.83 -17.05 17.44
N ASP A 229 15.57 -16.13 16.81
CA ASP A 229 16.33 -15.08 17.50
C ASP A 229 15.65 -13.71 17.29
N ILE A 230 14.88 -13.57 16.20
CA ILE A 230 14.13 -12.34 15.86
C ILE A 230 12.74 -12.74 15.36
N LEU A 231 11.72 -12.03 15.84
CA LEU A 231 10.33 -12.18 15.44
C LEU A 231 9.86 -10.97 14.65
N VAL A 232 9.25 -11.20 13.47
CA VAL A 232 8.56 -10.16 12.71
C VAL A 232 7.07 -10.48 12.63
N VAL A 233 6.21 -9.54 13.06
CA VAL A 233 4.75 -9.70 12.99
C VAL A 233 4.19 -8.90 11.84
N ALA A 234 3.68 -9.58 10.81
CA ALA A 234 3.21 -9.00 9.55
C ALA A 234 1.83 -9.55 9.10
N VAL A 235 0.90 -9.71 10.04
CA VAL A 235 -0.42 -10.34 9.83
C VAL A 235 -1.49 -9.41 9.28
N GLY A 236 -1.11 -8.23 8.85
CA GLY A 236 -1.99 -7.24 8.22
C GLY A 236 -1.88 -5.85 8.85
N VAL A 237 -2.76 -4.97 8.40
CA VAL A 237 -2.81 -3.57 8.82
C VAL A 237 -4.23 -3.15 9.21
N ARG A 238 -4.35 -2.08 10.00
CA ARG A 238 -5.62 -1.43 10.31
C ARG A 238 -5.55 0.04 9.94
N PRO A 239 -6.57 0.59 9.27
CA PRO A 239 -6.71 2.02 9.03
C PRO A 239 -6.67 2.83 10.33
N ASN A 240 -6.01 3.98 10.29
CA ASN A 240 -6.01 4.94 11.40
C ASN A 240 -7.20 5.87 11.25
N THR A 241 -8.29 5.57 11.95
CA THR A 241 -9.58 6.24 11.79
C THR A 241 -10.03 6.99 13.04
N GLU A 242 -9.33 6.86 14.14
CA GLU A 242 -9.74 7.34 15.47
C GLU A 242 -9.98 8.85 15.46
N LEU A 243 -9.04 9.63 14.92
CA LEU A 243 -9.16 11.10 14.81
C LEU A 243 -10.38 11.53 13.97
N ALA A 244 -10.67 10.80 12.89
CA ALA A 244 -11.82 11.09 12.04
C ALA A 244 -13.14 10.76 12.76
N ALA A 245 -13.21 9.62 13.46
CA ALA A 245 -14.39 9.22 14.23
C ALA A 245 -14.69 10.23 15.35
N GLU A 246 -13.68 10.67 16.10
CA GLU A 246 -13.81 11.68 17.14
C GLU A 246 -14.25 13.05 16.58
N ALA A 247 -13.82 13.40 15.37
CA ALA A 247 -14.25 14.61 14.67
C ALA A 247 -15.68 14.54 14.13
N GLY A 248 -16.35 13.38 14.24
CA GLY A 248 -17.73 13.14 13.79
C GLY A 248 -17.83 12.58 12.36
N CYS A 249 -16.71 12.17 11.75
CA CYS A 249 -16.76 11.51 10.43
C CYS A 249 -17.32 10.09 10.55
N GLU A 250 -18.08 9.67 9.54
CA GLU A 250 -18.56 8.29 9.45
C GLU A 250 -17.39 7.35 9.15
N VAL A 251 -17.34 6.23 9.90
CA VAL A 251 -16.29 5.21 9.79
C VAL A 251 -16.91 3.81 9.69
N ASN A 252 -16.51 3.04 8.69
CA ASN A 252 -16.80 1.61 8.55
C ASN A 252 -15.53 0.90 8.09
N ARG A 253 -14.78 0.29 9.01
CA ARG A 253 -13.41 -0.24 8.80
C ARG A 253 -12.39 0.82 8.35
N GLY A 254 -12.79 1.82 7.59
CA GLY A 254 -12.06 3.00 7.14
C GLY A 254 -12.99 4.21 7.13
N ILE A 255 -12.44 5.40 6.95
CA ILE A 255 -13.19 6.66 6.86
C ILE A 255 -14.02 6.63 5.57
N LEU A 256 -15.33 6.88 5.68
CA LEU A 256 -16.20 6.99 4.51
C LEU A 256 -15.98 8.34 3.82
N ILE A 257 -15.74 8.29 2.53
CA ILE A 257 -15.56 9.46 1.68
C ILE A 257 -16.43 9.35 0.42
N ASP A 258 -16.81 10.48 -0.12
CA ASP A 258 -17.44 10.54 -1.43
C ASP A 258 -16.42 10.54 -2.59
N GLU A 259 -16.89 10.67 -3.82
CA GLU A 259 -16.06 10.75 -5.02
C GLU A 259 -15.14 12.00 -5.07
N HIS A 260 -15.41 12.99 -4.24
CA HIS A 260 -14.61 14.21 -4.07
C HIS A 260 -13.57 14.08 -2.96
N SER A 261 -13.46 12.89 -2.34
CA SER A 261 -12.67 12.63 -1.13
C SER A 261 -13.13 13.43 0.09
N ALA A 262 -14.37 13.94 0.10
CA ALA A 262 -14.96 14.65 1.22
C ALA A 262 -15.57 13.64 2.21
N THR A 263 -15.47 13.95 3.51
CA THR A 263 -16.17 13.22 4.59
C THR A 263 -17.57 13.84 4.78
N CYS A 264 -18.41 13.21 5.63
CA CYS A 264 -19.69 13.77 6.01
C CYS A 264 -19.56 15.05 6.86
N VAL A 265 -18.37 15.37 7.40
CA VAL A 265 -18.10 16.57 8.18
C VAL A 265 -17.62 17.70 7.26
N PRO A 266 -18.29 18.88 7.24
CA PRO A 266 -17.90 19.98 6.39
C PRO A 266 -16.43 20.39 6.58
N ASN A 267 -15.75 20.67 5.47
CA ASN A 267 -14.35 21.11 5.43
C ASN A 267 -13.30 20.06 5.83
N ILE A 268 -13.73 18.80 6.07
CA ILE A 268 -12.85 17.68 6.35
C ILE A 268 -12.89 16.70 5.16
N TYR A 269 -11.71 16.39 4.64
CA TYR A 269 -11.44 15.44 3.57
C TYR A 269 -10.57 14.29 4.12
N ALA A 270 -10.58 13.15 3.43
CA ALA A 270 -9.65 12.07 3.78
C ALA A 270 -9.14 11.35 2.53
N ALA A 271 -7.94 10.78 2.60
CA ALA A 271 -7.33 10.08 1.48
C ALA A 271 -6.34 9.00 1.91
N GLY A 272 -6.21 7.96 1.07
CA GLY A 272 -5.26 6.87 1.24
C GLY A 272 -5.79 5.72 2.09
N ASP A 273 -4.88 4.95 2.68
CA ASP A 273 -5.16 3.67 3.34
C ASP A 273 -6.12 3.77 4.54
N CYS A 274 -6.37 4.97 5.04
CA CYS A 274 -7.36 5.20 6.11
C CYS A 274 -8.80 5.25 5.59
N THR A 275 -9.05 5.22 4.27
CA THR A 275 -10.37 5.43 3.65
C THR A 275 -10.97 4.16 3.06
N VAL A 276 -12.28 4.18 2.88
CA VAL A 276 -13.03 3.22 2.04
C VAL A 276 -13.20 3.81 0.66
N SER A 277 -12.98 2.99 -0.38
CA SER A 277 -13.11 3.37 -1.79
C SER A 277 -14.04 2.43 -2.52
N HIS A 278 -14.72 2.92 -3.55
CA HIS A 278 -15.48 2.09 -4.48
C HIS A 278 -14.54 1.37 -5.45
N ASP A 279 -14.47 0.04 -5.38
CA ASP A 279 -13.75 -0.81 -6.33
C ASP A 279 -14.61 -1.05 -7.57
N ILE A 280 -14.28 -0.41 -8.68
CA ILE A 280 -15.05 -0.53 -9.92
C ILE A 280 -14.93 -1.90 -10.60
N ALA A 281 -13.91 -2.69 -10.30
CA ALA A 281 -13.74 -4.01 -10.87
C ALA A 281 -14.64 -5.06 -10.20
N ALA A 282 -14.88 -4.90 -8.89
CA ALA A 282 -15.74 -5.78 -8.11
C ALA A 282 -17.13 -5.20 -7.84
N GLY A 283 -17.33 -3.88 -8.01
CA GLY A 283 -18.60 -3.19 -7.74
C GLY A 283 -18.93 -3.10 -6.25
N VAL A 284 -17.92 -3.03 -5.36
CA VAL A 284 -18.09 -3.01 -3.91
C VAL A 284 -17.22 -1.94 -3.26
N ASP A 285 -17.67 -1.48 -2.08
CA ASP A 285 -16.90 -0.53 -1.27
C ASP A 285 -15.98 -1.29 -0.33
N ARG A 286 -14.68 -0.98 -0.38
CA ARG A 286 -13.66 -1.60 0.46
C ARG A 286 -12.41 -0.73 0.63
N ILE A 287 -11.57 -1.11 1.58
CA ILE A 287 -10.25 -0.50 1.73
C ILE A 287 -9.37 -0.97 0.57
N LEU A 288 -8.81 -0.01 -0.18
CA LEU A 288 -7.86 -0.24 -1.26
C LEU A 288 -6.53 0.42 -0.90
N ALA A 289 -5.81 -0.20 0.04
CA ALA A 289 -4.53 0.28 0.56
C ALA A 289 -3.40 0.07 -0.45
N ILE A 290 -3.37 0.92 -1.48
CA ILE A 290 -2.35 0.92 -2.54
C ILE A 290 -1.93 2.35 -2.89
N LEU A 291 -0.65 2.55 -3.16
CA LEU A 291 -0.06 3.87 -3.41
C LEU A 291 -0.73 4.66 -4.55
N PRO A 292 -1.06 4.07 -5.73
CA PRO A 292 -1.73 4.84 -6.79
C PRO A 292 -3.09 5.39 -6.37
N ASN A 293 -3.92 4.60 -5.67
CA ASN A 293 -5.21 5.09 -5.18
C ASN A 293 -5.02 6.18 -4.11
N ALA A 294 -4.08 5.98 -3.18
CA ALA A 294 -3.77 6.96 -2.15
C ALA A 294 -3.36 8.32 -2.75
N TYR A 295 -2.50 8.30 -3.78
CA TYR A 295 -2.10 9.52 -4.49
C TYR A 295 -3.28 10.21 -5.17
N MET A 296 -4.06 9.46 -5.96
CA MET A 296 -5.19 10.02 -6.72
C MET A 296 -6.31 10.56 -5.83
N GLN A 297 -6.60 9.88 -4.72
CA GLN A 297 -7.52 10.39 -3.70
C GLN A 297 -6.98 11.67 -3.06
N GLY A 298 -5.70 11.69 -2.69
CA GLY A 298 -5.04 12.87 -2.15
C GLY A 298 -5.11 14.05 -3.10
N GLU A 299 -4.78 13.85 -4.38
CA GLU A 299 -4.85 14.88 -5.41
C GLU A 299 -6.28 15.41 -5.58
N THR A 300 -7.27 14.51 -5.56
CA THR A 300 -8.70 14.87 -5.63
C THR A 300 -9.11 15.67 -4.40
N ALA A 301 -8.75 15.22 -3.20
CA ALA A 301 -8.99 15.95 -1.96
C ALA A 301 -8.39 17.36 -2.03
N GLY A 302 -7.11 17.47 -2.42
CA GLY A 302 -6.41 18.74 -2.51
C GLY A 302 -7.06 19.74 -3.49
N ARG A 303 -7.46 19.28 -4.66
CA ARG A 303 -8.18 20.10 -5.65
C ARG A 303 -9.51 20.61 -5.11
N ASN A 304 -10.30 19.72 -4.49
CA ASN A 304 -11.60 20.08 -3.91
C ASN A 304 -11.45 21.04 -2.72
N MET A 305 -10.46 20.81 -1.84
CA MET A 305 -10.11 21.73 -0.76
C MET A 305 -9.79 23.14 -1.27
N ALA A 306 -9.15 23.25 -2.43
CA ALA A 306 -8.80 24.51 -3.07
C ALA A 306 -9.91 25.08 -3.98
N GLY A 307 -11.11 24.50 -3.96
CA GLY A 307 -12.28 24.99 -4.69
C GLY A 307 -12.36 24.55 -6.16
N ARG A 308 -11.45 23.69 -6.63
CA ARG A 308 -11.50 23.09 -7.97
C ARG A 308 -12.21 21.74 -7.90
N VAL A 309 -13.50 21.73 -8.21
CA VAL A 309 -14.33 20.53 -8.17
C VAL A 309 -13.81 19.46 -9.15
N CYS A 310 -13.53 18.29 -8.63
CA CYS A 310 -13.18 17.08 -9.40
C CYS A 310 -13.58 15.83 -8.63
N SER A 311 -13.68 14.69 -9.33
CA SER A 311 -14.02 13.40 -8.74
C SER A 311 -13.00 12.33 -9.08
N PHE A 312 -12.86 11.33 -8.20
CA PHE A 312 -12.09 10.12 -8.42
C PHE A 312 -12.97 8.89 -8.18
N THR A 313 -13.33 8.23 -9.28
CA THR A 313 -14.26 7.09 -9.29
C THR A 313 -13.64 5.82 -9.87
N LYS A 314 -12.32 5.79 -10.09
CA LYS A 314 -11.63 4.72 -10.84
C LYS A 314 -10.68 3.91 -9.96
N SER A 315 -11.05 3.68 -8.70
CA SER A 315 -10.25 2.85 -7.79
C SER A 315 -10.36 1.37 -8.17
N ILE A 316 -9.22 0.71 -8.26
CA ILE A 316 -9.11 -0.74 -8.46
C ILE A 316 -8.04 -1.31 -7.53
N PRO A 317 -8.17 -2.56 -7.07
CA PRO A 317 -7.06 -3.24 -6.43
C PRO A 317 -5.96 -3.46 -7.46
N MET A 318 -4.70 -3.26 -7.06
CA MET A 318 -3.55 -3.41 -7.94
C MET A 318 -2.31 -3.69 -7.10
N ASN A 319 -1.49 -4.65 -7.54
CA ASN A 319 -0.21 -4.93 -6.92
C ASN A 319 0.85 -5.07 -8.02
N ALA A 320 1.98 -4.39 -7.85
CA ALA A 320 3.17 -4.57 -8.65
C ALA A 320 4.32 -4.85 -7.68
N SER A 321 4.76 -6.08 -7.61
CA SER A 321 5.78 -6.52 -6.65
C SER A 321 6.75 -7.49 -7.31
N GLY A 322 8.01 -7.43 -6.87
CA GLY A 322 8.98 -8.46 -7.14
C GLY A 322 9.27 -9.24 -5.86
N PHE A 323 9.57 -10.52 -5.98
CA PHE A 323 9.97 -11.39 -4.89
C PHE A 323 11.26 -12.11 -5.29
N MET A 324 12.39 -11.64 -4.76
CA MET A 324 13.72 -12.24 -5.01
C MET A 324 14.05 -12.43 -6.50
N GLY A 325 13.61 -11.46 -7.34
CA GLY A 325 13.84 -11.43 -8.78
C GLY A 325 12.68 -11.91 -9.65
N LEU A 326 11.66 -12.58 -9.09
CA LEU A 326 10.45 -12.93 -9.83
C LEU A 326 9.42 -11.79 -9.71
N HIS A 327 9.02 -11.22 -10.84
CA HIS A 327 8.07 -10.10 -10.88
C HIS A 327 6.63 -10.56 -11.02
N MET A 328 5.73 -9.84 -10.35
CA MET A 328 4.29 -10.04 -10.42
C MET A 328 3.58 -8.71 -10.56
N ILE A 329 2.58 -8.66 -11.45
CA ILE A 329 1.61 -7.56 -11.49
C ILE A 329 0.21 -8.15 -11.51
N THR A 330 -0.65 -7.62 -10.65
CA THR A 330 -2.08 -8.01 -10.60
C THR A 330 -2.95 -6.77 -10.57
N ALA A 331 -4.15 -6.84 -11.14
CA ALA A 331 -5.16 -5.80 -10.94
C ALA A 331 -6.57 -6.37 -11.09
N GLY A 332 -7.53 -5.70 -10.45
CA GLY A 332 -8.96 -5.92 -10.63
C GLY A 332 -9.53 -7.14 -9.93
N SER A 333 -10.56 -7.71 -10.51
CA SER A 333 -11.34 -8.85 -10.01
C SER A 333 -11.00 -10.13 -10.79
N TYR A 334 -11.05 -11.27 -10.11
CA TYR A 334 -10.83 -12.59 -10.75
C TYR A 334 -12.14 -13.36 -10.96
N ASP A 335 -13.28 -12.67 -10.88
CA ASP A 335 -14.60 -13.22 -11.14
C ASP A 335 -15.05 -12.89 -12.57
N GLY A 336 -15.14 -13.90 -13.43
CA GLY A 336 -15.50 -13.78 -14.85
C GLY A 336 -14.97 -14.92 -15.73
N GLU A 337 -15.03 -14.71 -17.03
CA GLU A 337 -14.44 -15.64 -18.01
C GLU A 337 -12.94 -15.47 -18.05
N THR A 338 -12.19 -16.57 -18.09
CA THR A 338 -10.74 -16.56 -17.96
C THR A 338 -10.04 -16.97 -19.26
N TYR A 339 -8.98 -16.23 -19.57
CA TYR A 339 -7.97 -16.64 -20.54
C TYR A 339 -6.65 -16.89 -19.78
N LEU A 340 -6.11 -18.09 -19.94
CA LEU A 340 -4.91 -18.53 -19.22
C LEU A 340 -3.82 -18.96 -20.22
N GLU A 341 -2.63 -18.38 -20.05
CA GLU A 341 -1.37 -18.87 -20.59
C GLU A 341 -0.42 -19.15 -19.43
N GLN A 342 0.20 -20.32 -19.45
CA GLN A 342 1.12 -20.74 -18.40
C GLN A 342 2.20 -21.65 -18.99
N ASP A 343 3.45 -21.40 -18.57
CA ASP A 343 4.60 -22.30 -18.71
C ASP A 343 5.36 -22.42 -17.38
N ASP A 344 6.60 -22.93 -17.40
CA ASP A 344 7.39 -23.12 -16.20
C ASP A 344 7.86 -21.82 -15.55
N GLU A 345 7.93 -20.71 -16.30
CA GLU A 345 8.49 -19.41 -15.86
C GLU A 345 7.45 -18.28 -15.88
N HIS A 346 6.35 -18.43 -16.62
CA HIS A 346 5.38 -17.37 -16.85
C HIS A 346 3.96 -17.84 -16.53
N TYR A 347 3.19 -16.91 -15.99
CA TYR A 347 1.76 -17.08 -15.75
C TYR A 347 1.02 -15.81 -16.18
N LYS A 348 0.08 -15.95 -17.09
CA LYS A 348 -0.80 -14.86 -17.55
C LYS A 348 -2.26 -15.30 -17.47
N LEU A 349 -2.99 -14.68 -16.56
CA LEU A 349 -4.43 -14.79 -16.44
C LEU A 349 -5.06 -13.45 -16.81
N LEU A 350 -5.99 -13.45 -17.76
CA LEU A 350 -6.87 -12.32 -18.06
C LEU A 350 -8.30 -12.73 -17.72
N VAL A 351 -9.07 -11.84 -17.10
CA VAL A 351 -10.44 -12.09 -16.68
C VAL A 351 -11.37 -11.07 -17.32
N THR A 352 -12.37 -11.55 -18.05
CA THR A 352 -13.35 -10.71 -18.74
C THR A 352 -14.74 -10.92 -18.19
N ARG A 353 -15.54 -9.86 -18.19
CA ARG A 353 -16.96 -9.89 -17.81
C ARG A 353 -17.68 -8.73 -18.48
N ASP A 354 -18.89 -8.97 -19.02
CA ASP A 354 -19.73 -7.95 -19.66
C ASP A 354 -18.97 -7.13 -20.72
N ASN A 355 -18.28 -7.84 -21.64
CA ASN A 355 -17.48 -7.22 -22.71
C ASN A 355 -16.36 -6.28 -22.22
N ARG A 356 -15.80 -6.51 -21.02
CA ARG A 356 -14.73 -5.71 -20.43
C ARG A 356 -13.67 -6.59 -19.78
N LEU A 357 -12.42 -6.12 -19.80
CA LEU A 357 -11.39 -6.70 -18.95
C LEU A 357 -11.62 -6.21 -17.51
N VAL A 358 -11.81 -7.13 -16.58
CA VAL A 358 -12.08 -6.80 -15.16
C VAL A 358 -10.94 -7.18 -14.24
N GLY A 359 -9.99 -8.02 -14.67
CA GLY A 359 -8.84 -8.39 -13.87
C GLY A 359 -7.75 -9.09 -14.65
N PHE A 360 -6.56 -9.14 -14.06
CA PHE A 360 -5.45 -9.93 -14.58
C PHE A 360 -4.42 -10.28 -13.50
N ILE A 361 -3.67 -11.36 -13.75
CA ILE A 361 -2.46 -11.75 -13.02
C ILE A 361 -1.37 -12.03 -14.04
N LEU A 362 -0.21 -11.36 -13.88
CA LEU A 362 1.00 -11.63 -14.63
C LEU A 362 2.12 -11.99 -13.67
N ILE A 363 2.88 -13.07 -13.96
CA ILE A 363 4.10 -13.47 -13.24
C ILE A 363 5.16 -13.78 -14.29
N GLY A 364 6.40 -13.36 -14.03
CA GLY A 364 7.54 -13.50 -14.95
C GLY A 364 7.56 -12.40 -15.99
N ASP A 365 6.84 -12.55 -17.11
CA ASP A 365 6.66 -11.49 -18.09
C ASP A 365 5.56 -10.53 -17.65
N VAL A 366 5.96 -9.35 -17.23
CA VAL A 366 5.06 -8.28 -16.77
C VAL A 366 5.05 -7.08 -17.72
N ASP A 367 5.65 -7.21 -18.89
CA ASP A 367 5.79 -6.13 -19.86
C ASP A 367 4.42 -5.58 -20.27
N ARG A 368 4.34 -4.25 -20.31
CA ARG A 368 3.14 -3.52 -20.75
C ARG A 368 1.85 -3.78 -19.95
N ALA A 369 1.94 -4.29 -18.72
CA ALA A 369 0.80 -4.47 -17.84
C ALA A 369 -0.06 -3.20 -17.66
N GLY A 370 0.53 -2.02 -17.87
CA GLY A 370 -0.19 -0.75 -17.88
C GLY A 370 -1.31 -0.66 -18.92
N ILE A 371 -1.22 -1.41 -20.03
CA ILE A 371 -2.30 -1.48 -21.03
C ILE A 371 -3.51 -2.20 -20.44
N TYR A 372 -3.33 -3.35 -19.80
CA TYR A 372 -4.40 -4.06 -19.11
C TYR A 372 -5.01 -3.22 -17.98
N THR A 373 -4.16 -2.57 -17.17
CA THR A 373 -4.62 -1.66 -16.12
C THR A 373 -5.46 -0.51 -16.67
N SER A 374 -5.06 0.07 -17.81
CA SER A 374 -5.83 1.12 -18.50
C SER A 374 -7.19 0.62 -18.98
N LEU A 375 -7.25 -0.59 -19.57
CA LEU A 375 -8.53 -1.18 -20.02
C LEU A 375 -9.53 -1.35 -18.85
N ILE A 376 -9.04 -1.81 -17.69
CA ILE A 376 -9.88 -1.97 -16.49
C ILE A 376 -10.36 -0.60 -16.00
N ARG A 377 -9.45 0.37 -15.83
CA ARG A 377 -9.78 1.70 -15.30
C ARG A 377 -10.70 2.50 -16.20
N GLU A 378 -10.49 2.42 -17.52
CA GLU A 378 -11.33 3.13 -18.49
C GLU A 378 -12.60 2.32 -18.85
N GLN A 379 -12.74 1.11 -18.30
CA GLN A 379 -13.85 0.20 -18.60
C GLN A 379 -14.09 0.06 -20.11
N THR A 380 -12.99 -0.04 -20.89
CA THR A 380 -13.02 -0.07 -22.36
C THR A 380 -13.76 -1.29 -22.85
N PRO A 381 -14.82 -1.15 -23.69
CA PRO A 381 -15.48 -2.28 -24.30
C PRO A 381 -14.53 -3.03 -25.24
N LEU A 382 -14.44 -4.36 -25.11
CA LEU A 382 -13.43 -5.16 -25.82
C LEU A 382 -13.72 -5.27 -27.33
N ASP A 383 -14.96 -5.13 -27.75
CA ASP A 383 -15.38 -5.09 -29.17
C ASP A 383 -15.00 -3.78 -29.89
N THR A 384 -14.50 -2.78 -29.18
CA THR A 384 -14.00 -1.51 -29.76
C THR A 384 -12.50 -1.53 -30.08
N ILE A 385 -11.82 -2.61 -29.74
CA ILE A 385 -10.38 -2.79 -29.87
C ILE A 385 -10.05 -4.18 -30.46
N ASP A 386 -8.82 -4.37 -30.96
CA ASP A 386 -8.32 -5.70 -31.29
C ASP A 386 -7.89 -6.43 -30.01
N PHE A 387 -8.87 -7.02 -29.31
CA PHE A 387 -8.60 -7.70 -28.04
C PHE A 387 -7.80 -9.00 -28.22
N GLU A 388 -7.91 -9.70 -29.35
CA GLU A 388 -7.09 -10.88 -29.65
C GLU A 388 -5.60 -10.52 -29.65
N LEU A 389 -5.26 -9.42 -30.31
CA LEU A 389 -3.89 -8.91 -30.31
C LEU A 389 -3.40 -8.52 -28.91
N ILE A 390 -4.28 -7.90 -28.09
CA ILE A 390 -3.96 -7.52 -26.70
C ILE A 390 -3.78 -8.75 -25.82
N ARG A 391 -4.60 -9.76 -26.04
CA ARG A 391 -4.57 -11.02 -25.30
C ARG A 391 -3.26 -11.76 -25.51
N GLU A 392 -2.80 -11.85 -26.76
CA GLU A 392 -1.50 -12.43 -27.09
C GLU A 392 -0.35 -11.58 -26.56
N LYS A 393 -0.30 -10.33 -26.96
CA LYS A 393 0.74 -9.38 -26.56
C LYS A 393 0.19 -7.96 -26.46
N PRO A 394 0.14 -7.35 -25.25
CA PRO A 394 -0.46 -6.03 -25.11
C PRO A 394 0.35 -4.97 -25.86
N GLN A 395 -0.32 -4.26 -26.77
CA GLN A 395 0.31 -3.21 -27.58
C GLN A 395 -0.69 -2.13 -27.99
N LEU A 396 -0.19 -0.90 -28.15
CA LEU A 396 -1.02 0.26 -28.47
C LEU A 396 -1.64 0.18 -29.88
N MET A 397 -1.09 -0.65 -30.77
CA MET A 397 -1.63 -0.85 -32.12
C MET A 397 -3.04 -1.45 -32.15
N ALA A 398 -3.44 -2.13 -31.08
CA ALA A 398 -4.79 -2.69 -30.91
C ALA A 398 -5.87 -1.60 -30.74
N PHE A 399 -5.49 -0.37 -30.42
CA PHE A 399 -6.43 0.75 -30.27
C PHE A 399 -6.56 1.54 -31.58
N SER A 400 -7.73 2.17 -31.79
CA SER A 400 -7.94 3.08 -32.92
C SER A 400 -6.93 4.22 -32.93
N HIS A 401 -6.73 4.86 -34.09
CA HIS A 401 -5.81 5.99 -34.20
C HIS A 401 -6.17 7.11 -33.23
N ALA A 402 -7.46 7.43 -33.08
CA ALA A 402 -7.95 8.48 -32.18
C ALA A 402 -7.64 8.15 -30.71
N GLU A 403 -7.86 6.91 -30.27
CA GLU A 403 -7.55 6.45 -28.92
C GLU A 403 -6.03 6.44 -28.66
N ARG A 404 -5.21 6.04 -29.64
CA ARG A 404 -3.76 6.11 -29.50
C ARG A 404 -3.27 7.53 -29.33
N ALA A 405 -3.79 8.46 -30.11
CA ALA A 405 -3.43 9.88 -30.00
C ALA A 405 -3.77 10.43 -28.61
N LYS A 406 -4.95 10.09 -28.07
CA LYS A 406 -5.36 10.45 -26.71
C LYS A 406 -4.43 9.86 -25.63
N LYS A 407 -4.07 8.58 -25.76
CA LYS A 407 -3.19 7.88 -24.80
C LYS A 407 -1.74 8.36 -24.84
N LEU A 408 -1.25 8.76 -26.01
CA LEU A 408 0.14 9.23 -26.23
C LEU A 408 0.29 10.75 -26.06
N GLY A 409 -0.81 11.52 -26.24
CA GLY A 409 -0.78 12.98 -26.20
C GLY A 409 -0.68 13.60 -24.81
N GLY A 410 -0.76 12.79 -23.75
CA GLY A 410 -0.88 13.31 -22.38
C GLY A 410 -2.22 13.99 -22.14
N ALA A 411 -2.72 14.00 -20.92
CA ALA A 411 -3.87 14.83 -20.55
C ALA A 411 -3.44 16.30 -20.58
N HIS A 412 -4.00 17.08 -21.51
CA HIS A 412 -3.93 18.53 -21.47
C HIS A 412 -4.91 19.10 -20.44
#